data_a88da1c2dff06b8e5b462c6a2ca2811b
#
_entry.id   a88da1c2dff06b8e5b462c6a2ca2811b
#
_cell.length_a   1.000
_cell.length_b   1.000
_cell.length_c   1.000
_cell.angle_alpha   90.00
_cell.angle_beta   90.00
_cell.angle_gamma   90.00
#
_symmetry.space_group_name_H-M   'P 1'
#
loop_
_entity.id
_entity.type
_entity.pdbx_description
1 polymer ?
#
loop_
_entity_poly.entity_id
_entity_poly.type
_entity_poly.pdbx_seq_one_letter_code
_entity_poly.pdbx_strand_id
1 'polypeptide(L)' 'MKFENNSSFARSLDKEDSLKHFREKFYIPMVNGKDSIYLTGNSLGLQPKTTQEYVLDELEDWANYGVEGHFHARNPWVN' A
#
# COMPACT_ATOMS: atom_id res chain seq x y z
N MET A 1 15.05 -14.41 22.20
CA MET A 1 13.84 -15.14 21.76
C MET A 1 14.22 -16.56 21.36
N LYS A 2 13.46 -17.52 21.81
CA LYS A 2 13.68 -18.94 21.44
C LYS A 2 12.75 -19.29 20.28
N PHE A 3 13.33 -19.69 19.15
CA PHE A 3 12.56 -20.07 17.97
C PHE A 3 11.85 -21.40 18.16
N GLU A 4 10.60 -21.48 17.72
CA GLU A 4 9.79 -22.69 17.68
C GLU A 4 9.20 -22.85 16.28
N ASN A 5 9.28 -24.05 15.72
CA ASN A 5 8.76 -24.32 14.39
C ASN A 5 7.31 -24.80 14.45
N ASN A 6 6.40 -23.87 14.74
CA ASN A 6 4.96 -24.16 14.74
C ASN A 6 4.17 -22.88 14.44
N SER A 7 2.92 -23.05 14.02
CA SER A 7 2.09 -21.91 13.61
C SER A 7 1.64 -21.05 14.79
N SER A 8 1.51 -21.60 15.98
CA SER A 8 1.12 -20.81 17.15
C SER A 8 2.23 -19.85 17.56
N PHE A 9 3.48 -20.23 17.44
CA PHE A 9 4.62 -19.33 17.65
C PHE A 9 4.62 -18.19 16.63
N ALA A 10 4.43 -18.52 15.35
CA ALA A 10 4.36 -17.50 14.30
C ALA A 10 3.23 -16.51 14.55
N ARG A 11 2.03 -17.00 14.91
CA ARG A 11 0.89 -16.12 15.20
C ARG A 11 1.14 -15.23 16.41
N SER A 12 1.84 -15.72 17.43
CA SER A 12 2.16 -14.90 18.60
C SER A 12 3.12 -13.77 18.24
N LEU A 13 4.09 -14.03 17.37
CA LEU A 13 4.98 -12.97 16.87
C LEU A 13 4.21 -11.92 16.07
N ASP A 14 3.31 -12.34 15.19
CA ASP A 14 2.47 -11.43 14.43
C ASP A 14 1.60 -10.56 15.35
N LYS A 15 1.02 -11.17 16.38
CA LYS A 15 0.17 -10.46 17.33
C LYS A 15 0.93 -9.42 18.13
N GLU A 16 2.19 -9.69 18.46
CA GLU A 16 3.05 -8.80 19.23
C GLU A 16 3.74 -7.74 18.37
N ASP A 17 3.68 -7.86 17.05
CA ASP A 17 4.33 -6.95 16.14
C ASP A 17 3.66 -5.57 16.20
N SER A 18 4.42 -4.55 16.59
CA SER A 18 3.94 -3.17 16.66
C SER A 18 3.59 -2.59 15.29
N LEU A 19 4.08 -3.20 14.21
CA LEU A 19 3.84 -2.75 12.84
C LEU A 19 2.70 -3.51 12.14
N LYS A 20 2.04 -4.44 12.83
CA LYS A 20 1.01 -5.29 12.22
C LYS A 20 -0.14 -4.51 11.57
N HIS A 21 -0.43 -3.31 12.07
CA HIS A 21 -1.51 -2.48 11.53
C HIS A 21 -1.23 -1.96 10.12
N PHE A 22 0.03 -1.90 9.69
CA PHE A 22 0.37 -1.45 8.35
C PHE A 22 -0.18 -2.37 7.26
N ARG A 23 -0.41 -3.65 7.57
CA ARG A 23 -1.02 -4.59 6.62
C ARG A 23 -2.37 -4.09 6.10
N GLU A 24 -3.14 -3.40 6.93
CA GLU A 24 -4.46 -2.87 6.57
C GLU A 24 -4.39 -1.70 5.58
N LYS A 25 -3.22 -1.12 5.37
CA LYS A 25 -3.02 0.02 4.47
C LYS A 25 -2.83 -0.40 3.02
N PHE A 26 -2.83 -1.69 2.74
CA PHE A 26 -2.60 -2.24 1.41
C PHE A 26 -3.74 -3.15 0.98
N TYR A 27 -3.99 -3.19 -0.33
CA TYR A 27 -4.89 -4.19 -0.90
C TYR A 27 -4.12 -5.51 -1.04
N ILE A 28 -4.70 -6.58 -0.53
CA ILE A 28 -4.12 -7.91 -0.61
C ILE A 28 -4.98 -8.73 -1.55
N PRO A 29 -4.41 -9.27 -2.66
CA PRO A 29 -5.19 -10.09 -3.58
C PRO A 29 -5.85 -11.27 -2.88
N MET A 30 -7.09 -11.55 -3.25
CA MET A 30 -7.86 -12.64 -2.70
C MET A 30 -7.70 -13.89 -3.57
N VAL A 31 -7.56 -15.04 -2.92
CA VAL A 31 -7.53 -16.34 -3.60
C VAL A 31 -8.52 -17.26 -2.87
N ASN A 32 -9.51 -17.75 -3.61
CA ASN A 32 -10.57 -18.59 -3.06
C ASN A 32 -11.26 -17.96 -1.83
N GLY A 33 -11.52 -16.65 -1.88
CA GLY A 33 -12.19 -15.94 -0.81
C GLY A 33 -11.34 -15.62 0.41
N LYS A 34 -10.04 -15.83 0.34
CA LYS A 34 -9.10 -15.55 1.44
C LYS A 34 -7.96 -14.69 0.95
N ASP A 35 -7.34 -13.93 1.87
CA ASP A 35 -6.13 -13.19 1.58
C ASP A 35 -5.05 -14.14 1.06
N SER A 36 -4.42 -13.79 -0.06
CA SER A 36 -3.28 -14.56 -0.57
C SER A 36 -2.05 -14.36 0.31
N ILE A 37 -1.14 -15.32 0.24
CA ILE A 37 0.20 -15.16 0.80
C ILE A 37 1.05 -14.53 -0.30
N TYR A 38 1.30 -13.21 -0.18
CA TYR A 38 1.94 -12.44 -1.22
C TYR A 38 3.44 -12.30 -0.95
N LEU A 39 4.25 -12.99 -1.73
CA LEU A 39 5.71 -13.01 -1.56
C LEU A 39 6.46 -12.48 -2.78
N THR A 40 5.77 -11.82 -3.69
CA THR A 40 6.35 -11.32 -4.95
C THR A 40 6.54 -9.80 -4.99
N GLY A 41 6.66 -9.18 -3.83
CA GLY A 41 6.89 -7.74 -3.73
C GLY A 41 8.15 -7.25 -4.43
N ASN A 42 9.11 -8.14 -4.66
CA ASN A 42 10.32 -7.84 -5.44
C ASN A 42 10.02 -7.57 -6.92
N SER A 43 8.93 -8.12 -7.44
CA SER A 43 8.48 -7.88 -8.81
C SER A 43 7.51 -6.70 -8.86
N LEU A 44 6.48 -6.73 -8.02
CA LEU A 44 5.51 -5.65 -7.87
C LEU A 44 4.96 -5.67 -6.45
N GLY A 45 5.14 -4.58 -5.72
CA GLY A 45 4.60 -4.44 -4.37
C GLY A 45 3.07 -4.38 -4.37
N LEU A 46 2.48 -4.63 -3.21
CA LEU A 46 1.04 -4.48 -3.02
C LEU A 46 0.64 -3.01 -3.19
N GLN A 47 -0.56 -2.77 -3.73
CA GLN A 47 -1.06 -1.42 -3.91
C GLN A 47 -1.47 -0.82 -2.56
N PRO A 48 -0.91 0.34 -2.16
CA PRO A 48 -1.43 1.08 -1.01
C PRO A 48 -2.87 1.53 -1.26
N LYS A 49 -3.70 1.49 -0.23
CA LYS A 49 -5.11 1.88 -0.35
C LYS A 49 -5.31 3.35 -0.70
N THR A 50 -4.33 4.19 -0.39
CA THR A 50 -4.36 5.64 -0.68
C THR A 50 -3.94 5.99 -2.11
N THR A 51 -3.38 5.05 -2.87
CA THR A 51 -2.85 5.31 -4.22
C THR A 51 -3.91 5.91 -5.14
N GLN A 52 -5.12 5.37 -5.12
CA GLN A 52 -6.20 5.84 -5.98
C GLN A 52 -6.51 7.33 -5.74
N GLU A 53 -6.55 7.75 -4.49
CA GLU A 53 -6.80 9.16 -4.14
C GLU A 53 -5.74 10.07 -4.70
N TYR A 54 -4.47 9.70 -4.56
CA TYR A 54 -3.36 10.51 -5.09
C TYR A 54 -3.41 10.61 -6.61
N VAL A 55 -3.70 9.51 -7.29
CA VAL A 55 -3.82 9.52 -8.75
C VAL A 55 -5.02 10.39 -9.19
N LEU A 56 -6.16 10.27 -8.53
CA LEU A 56 -7.34 11.07 -8.84
C LEU A 56 -7.08 12.55 -8.61
N ASP A 57 -6.35 12.93 -7.57
CA ASP A 57 -5.97 14.31 -7.32
C ASP A 57 -5.14 14.88 -8.48
N GLU A 58 -4.19 14.10 -8.99
CA GLU A 58 -3.38 14.52 -10.12
C GLU A 58 -4.20 14.65 -11.41
N LEU A 59 -5.12 13.72 -11.64
CA LEU A 59 -6.01 13.79 -12.79
C LEU A 59 -6.91 15.03 -12.73
N GLU A 60 -7.43 15.35 -11.55
CA GLU A 60 -8.27 16.54 -11.34
C GLU A 60 -7.47 17.82 -11.59
N ASP A 61 -6.25 17.90 -11.06
CA ASP A 61 -5.40 19.08 -11.27
C ASP A 61 -5.01 19.23 -12.73
N TRP A 62 -4.75 18.15 -13.43
CA TRP A 62 -4.50 18.18 -14.86
C TRP A 62 -5.72 18.71 -15.62
N ALA A 63 -6.90 18.20 -15.29
CA ALA A 63 -8.14 18.62 -15.95
C ALA A 63 -8.42 20.12 -15.71
N ASN A 64 -8.15 20.60 -14.50
CA ASN A 64 -8.46 21.98 -14.12
C ASN A 64 -7.42 23.00 -14.57
N TYR A 65 -6.16 22.62 -14.60
CA TYR A 65 -5.05 23.56 -14.85
C TYR A 65 -4.36 23.36 -16.19
N GLY A 66 -4.48 22.17 -16.81
CA GLY A 66 -3.73 21.89 -18.02
C GLY A 66 -2.23 22.10 -17.80
N VAL A 67 -1.58 22.82 -18.70
CA VAL A 67 -0.14 23.10 -18.61
C VAL A 67 0.24 23.87 -17.33
N GLU A 68 -0.68 24.68 -16.79
CA GLU A 68 -0.44 25.41 -15.55
C GLU A 68 -0.30 24.51 -14.33
N GLY A 69 -0.69 23.23 -14.44
CA GLY A 69 -0.46 22.24 -13.39
C GLY A 69 1.01 22.05 -13.03
N HIS A 70 1.92 22.37 -13.96
CA HIS A 70 3.35 22.38 -13.66
C HIS A 70 3.68 23.25 -12.44
N PHE A 71 2.93 24.31 -12.21
CA PHE A 71 3.22 25.30 -11.18
C PHE A 71 2.12 25.43 -10.12
N HIS A 72 0.86 25.17 -10.49
CA HIS A 72 -0.30 25.49 -9.66
C HIS A 72 -1.07 24.26 -9.13
N ALA A 73 -0.69 23.04 -9.49
CA ALA A 73 -1.27 21.84 -8.93
C ALA A 73 -1.02 21.77 -7.41
N ARG A 74 -1.82 20.97 -6.69
CA ARG A 74 -1.60 20.70 -5.26
C ARG A 74 -0.17 20.24 -5.00
N ASN A 75 0.32 19.39 -5.90
CA ASN A 75 1.70 18.90 -5.89
C ASN A 75 2.32 19.35 -7.21
N PRO A 76 2.95 20.54 -7.28
CA PRO A 76 3.47 21.05 -8.55
C PRO A 76 4.42 20.05 -9.21
N TRP A 77 4.27 19.91 -10.53
CA TRP A 77 5.02 18.90 -11.29
C TRP A 77 6.44 19.35 -11.61
N VAL A 78 6.69 20.65 -11.48
CA VAL A 78 8.02 21.26 -11.69
C VAL A 78 8.38 22.10 -10.47
N ASN A 79 9.60 21.89 -9.99
CA ASN A 79 10.14 22.68 -8.88
C ASN A 79 10.65 24.05 -9.36
#